data_ea38b7d12414855dedfac2ea69b2e3f1
#
_entry.id   ea38b7d12414855dedfac2ea69b2e3f1
#
_cell.length_a   1.000
_cell.length_b   1.000
_cell.length_c   1.000
_cell.angle_alpha   90.00
_cell.angle_beta   90.00
_cell.angle_gamma   90.00
#
_symmetry.space_group_name_H-M   'P 1'
#
loop_
_entity.id
_entity.type
_entity.pdbx_description
1 polymer ?
#
loop_
_entity_poly.entity_id
_entity_poly.type
_entity_poly.pdbx_seq_one_letter_code
_entity_poly.pdbx_strand_id
1 'polypeptide(L)'
;PAEQEALLDTVRRHAAGADWIACCGSLPRGLAPSWYADLVAHAHAAGVRIALDTSGPALLRALRERPDVVKPNAEELAEAVGRPLATVGDALKAAEELRALGAGTVLASLGADGQLLVEADGAWFGSARVAAVRSNVGAGDSSLAGFLLAGGRGAAALASAVAHGAAAVQLPGSVMPTPADLDPGAVTVTSRIPVDRPLTEPAP
;
A
#
# COMPACT_ATOMS: atom_id res chain seq x y z
N PRO A 1 5.26 -21.40 17.95
CA PRO A 1 4.12 -22.13 17.35
C PRO A 1 2.80 -21.73 18.00
N ALA A 2 2.65 -21.81 19.33
CA ALA A 2 1.38 -21.53 20.02
C ALA A 2 0.91 -20.06 19.86
N GLU A 3 1.83 -19.09 19.92
CA GLU A 3 1.49 -17.67 19.75
C GLU A 3 1.04 -17.35 18.31
N GLN A 4 1.63 -18.02 17.31
CA GLN A 4 1.24 -17.87 15.91
C GLN A 4 -0.17 -18.38 15.68
N GLU A 5 -0.50 -19.53 16.24
CA GLU A 5 -1.83 -20.13 16.16
C GLU A 5 -2.86 -19.26 16.87
N ALA A 6 -2.54 -18.77 18.06
CA ALA A 6 -3.42 -17.84 18.79
C ALA A 6 -3.66 -16.52 18.02
N LEU A 7 -2.65 -15.99 17.31
CA LEU A 7 -2.81 -14.82 16.46
C LEU A 7 -3.73 -15.11 15.27
N LEU A 8 -3.51 -16.22 14.55
CA LEU A 8 -4.39 -16.64 13.45
C LEU A 8 -5.83 -16.85 13.92
N ASP A 9 -6.04 -17.46 15.06
CA ASP A 9 -7.38 -17.63 15.63
C ASP A 9 -8.02 -16.29 16.01
N THR A 10 -7.22 -15.34 16.48
CA THR A 10 -7.71 -13.99 16.74
C THR A 10 -8.14 -13.31 15.45
N VAL A 11 -7.30 -13.37 14.40
CA VAL A 11 -7.65 -12.83 13.09
C VAL A 11 -8.92 -13.48 12.55
N ARG A 12 -9.05 -14.82 12.61
CA ARG A 12 -10.26 -15.54 12.17
C ARG A 12 -11.52 -15.07 12.88
N ARG A 13 -11.46 -14.89 14.21
CA ARG A 13 -12.62 -14.41 14.99
C ARG A 13 -13.06 -12.99 14.61
N HIS A 14 -12.10 -12.11 14.30
CA HIS A 14 -12.39 -10.72 13.94
C HIS A 14 -12.63 -10.51 12.44
N ALA A 15 -12.25 -11.45 11.59
CA ALA A 15 -12.51 -11.40 10.15
C ALA A 15 -14.01 -11.50 9.84
N ALA A 16 -14.79 -12.21 10.69
CA ALA A 16 -16.22 -12.35 10.48
C ALA A 16 -16.91 -10.96 10.50
N GLY A 17 -17.46 -10.57 9.35
CA GLY A 17 -18.12 -9.27 9.17
C GLY A 17 -17.19 -8.10 8.84
N ALA A 18 -15.91 -8.32 8.67
CA ALA A 18 -14.98 -7.33 8.15
C ALA A 18 -14.98 -7.29 6.62
N ASP A 19 -14.89 -6.11 6.03
CA ASP A 19 -14.71 -5.96 4.58
C ASP A 19 -13.24 -6.18 4.16
N TRP A 20 -12.31 -5.84 5.06
CA TRP A 20 -10.87 -5.90 4.83
C TRP A 20 -10.09 -6.36 6.05
N ILE A 21 -9.01 -7.09 5.79
CA ILE A 21 -7.90 -7.29 6.73
C ILE A 21 -6.73 -6.47 6.19
N ALA A 22 -6.19 -5.55 6.98
CA ALA A 22 -4.98 -4.80 6.65
C ALA A 22 -3.84 -5.32 7.53
N CYS A 23 -2.73 -5.71 6.90
CA CYS A 23 -1.52 -6.19 7.58
C CYS A 23 -0.38 -5.25 7.24
N CYS A 24 0.08 -4.47 8.23
CA CYS A 24 1.10 -3.46 8.06
C CYS A 24 2.35 -3.80 8.85
N GLY A 25 3.51 -3.66 8.18
CA GLY A 25 4.82 -3.82 8.77
C GLY A 25 5.51 -5.16 8.52
N SER A 26 6.73 -5.25 9.01
CA SER A 26 7.57 -6.44 8.90
C SER A 26 7.12 -7.54 9.85
N LEU A 27 7.41 -8.79 9.48
CA LEU A 27 7.15 -9.93 10.36
C LEU A 27 8.00 -9.87 11.62
N PRO A 28 7.44 -10.18 12.81
CA PRO A 28 8.20 -10.37 14.03
C PRO A 28 9.26 -11.46 13.87
N ARG A 29 10.34 -11.34 14.66
CA ARG A 29 11.40 -12.36 14.68
C ARG A 29 10.82 -13.72 15.05
N GLY A 30 11.22 -14.75 14.31
CA GLY A 30 10.76 -16.14 14.53
C GLY A 30 9.53 -16.55 13.71
N LEU A 31 8.88 -15.62 12.99
CA LEU A 31 7.87 -15.97 11.99
C LEU A 31 8.55 -16.36 10.67
N ALA A 32 8.01 -17.40 10.03
CA ALA A 32 8.47 -17.77 8.69
C ALA A 32 8.05 -16.70 7.67
N PRO A 33 8.86 -16.44 6.62
CA PRO A 33 8.47 -15.51 5.54
C PRO A 33 7.16 -15.90 4.81
N SER A 34 6.69 -17.13 4.97
CA SER A 34 5.41 -17.60 4.43
C SER A 34 4.20 -17.16 5.25
N TRP A 35 4.40 -16.60 6.45
CA TRP A 35 3.28 -16.34 7.36
C TRP A 35 2.20 -15.41 6.76
N TYR A 36 2.60 -14.37 6.00
CA TYR A 36 1.64 -13.53 5.29
C TYR A 36 0.94 -14.28 4.15
N ALA A 37 1.61 -15.21 3.47
CA ALA A 37 0.97 -16.06 2.47
C ALA A 37 -0.12 -16.92 3.10
N ASP A 38 0.18 -17.54 4.24
CA ASP A 38 -0.81 -18.33 4.99
C ASP A 38 -2.00 -17.47 5.43
N LEU A 39 -1.75 -16.22 5.82
CA LEU A 39 -2.81 -15.29 6.24
C LEU A 39 -3.67 -14.85 5.04
N VAL A 40 -3.09 -14.60 3.86
CA VAL A 40 -3.84 -14.32 2.63
C VAL A 40 -4.78 -15.45 2.29
N ALA A 41 -4.28 -16.70 2.30
CA ALA A 41 -5.09 -17.88 2.04
C ALA A 41 -6.25 -18.02 3.05
N HIS A 42 -6.00 -17.74 4.33
CA HIS A 42 -7.04 -17.76 5.36
C HIS A 42 -8.09 -16.65 5.18
N ALA A 43 -7.68 -15.43 4.83
CA ALA A 43 -8.59 -14.32 4.56
C ALA A 43 -9.54 -14.66 3.41
N HIS A 44 -9.00 -15.17 2.30
CA HIS A 44 -9.79 -15.57 1.14
C HIS A 44 -10.73 -16.73 1.45
N ALA A 45 -10.28 -17.73 2.22
CA ALA A 45 -11.15 -18.81 2.67
C ALA A 45 -12.33 -18.35 3.53
N ALA A 46 -12.14 -17.22 4.25
CA ALA A 46 -13.20 -16.57 5.03
C ALA A 46 -14.05 -15.57 4.20
N GLY A 47 -13.76 -15.38 2.91
CA GLY A 47 -14.44 -14.42 2.04
C GLY A 47 -14.11 -12.96 2.33
N VAL A 48 -12.98 -12.69 2.98
CA VAL A 48 -12.55 -11.33 3.36
C VAL A 48 -11.38 -10.90 2.48
N ARG A 49 -11.42 -9.66 2.00
CA ARG A 49 -10.31 -9.07 1.23
C ARG A 49 -9.13 -8.73 2.15
N ILE A 50 -7.92 -8.80 1.59
CA ILE A 50 -6.71 -8.55 2.36
C ILE A 50 -5.78 -7.55 1.66
N ALA A 51 -5.28 -6.58 2.43
CA ALA A 51 -4.28 -5.61 2.02
C ALA A 51 -2.98 -5.82 2.80
N LEU A 52 -1.86 -5.85 2.08
CA LEU A 52 -0.53 -6.03 2.67
C LEU A 52 0.33 -4.78 2.46
N ASP A 53 0.89 -4.28 3.55
CA ASP A 53 1.96 -3.28 3.58
C ASP A 53 3.19 -3.90 4.22
N THR A 54 3.97 -4.61 3.41
CA THR A 54 5.17 -5.35 3.82
C THR A 54 6.13 -5.47 2.64
N SER A 55 7.36 -5.90 2.89
CA SER A 55 8.44 -5.94 1.89
C SER A 55 9.23 -7.25 1.90
N GLY A 56 10.20 -7.33 1.01
CA GLY A 56 11.18 -8.41 0.93
C GLY A 56 10.58 -9.79 0.70
N PRO A 57 11.20 -10.84 1.26
CA PRO A 57 10.76 -12.22 1.05
C PRO A 57 9.33 -12.51 1.51
N ALA A 58 8.82 -11.76 2.50
CA ALA A 58 7.44 -11.93 2.99
C ALA A 58 6.42 -11.47 1.95
N LEU A 59 6.65 -10.32 1.31
CA LEU A 59 5.83 -9.84 0.21
C LEU A 59 5.86 -10.82 -0.97
N LEU A 60 7.06 -11.19 -1.44
CA LEU A 60 7.22 -12.06 -2.61
C LEU A 60 6.56 -13.44 -2.44
N ARG A 61 6.53 -13.95 -1.21
CA ARG A 61 5.81 -15.21 -0.91
C ARG A 61 4.31 -15.00 -0.89
N ALA A 62 3.84 -13.90 -0.30
CA ALA A 62 2.42 -13.58 -0.20
C ALA A 62 1.78 -13.34 -1.58
N LEU A 63 2.52 -12.80 -2.56
CA LEU A 63 2.03 -12.60 -3.93
C LEU A 63 1.51 -13.88 -4.59
N ARG A 64 2.04 -15.05 -4.22
CA ARG A 64 1.58 -16.35 -4.75
C ARG A 64 0.16 -16.69 -4.33
N GLU A 65 -0.28 -16.17 -3.19
CA GLU A 65 -1.64 -16.32 -2.67
C GLU A 65 -2.59 -15.20 -3.11
N ARG A 66 -2.08 -14.28 -3.98
CA ARG A 66 -2.85 -13.25 -4.67
C ARG A 66 -3.56 -12.27 -3.74
N PRO A 67 -2.83 -11.54 -2.86
CA PRO A 67 -3.45 -10.52 -2.01
C PRO A 67 -4.20 -9.49 -2.87
N ASP A 68 -5.32 -8.99 -2.36
CA ASP A 68 -6.18 -8.05 -3.10
C ASP A 68 -5.48 -6.71 -3.33
N VAL A 69 -4.74 -6.23 -2.33
CA VAL A 69 -3.97 -4.98 -2.39
C VAL A 69 -2.59 -5.20 -1.80
N VAL A 70 -1.56 -4.67 -2.45
CA VAL A 70 -0.23 -4.49 -1.86
C VAL A 70 0.17 -3.02 -1.93
N LYS A 71 0.84 -2.52 -0.88
CA LYS A 71 1.25 -1.10 -0.82
C LYS A 71 2.75 -0.94 -0.59
N PRO A 72 3.59 -1.18 -1.59
CA PRO A 72 5.03 -0.91 -1.49
C PRO A 72 5.30 0.61 -1.57
N ASN A 73 6.38 1.05 -0.91
CA ASN A 73 7.03 2.32 -1.25
C ASN A 73 8.01 2.12 -2.42
N ALA A 74 8.69 3.21 -2.87
CA ALA A 74 9.59 3.14 -4.01
C ALA A 74 10.78 2.19 -3.78
N GLU A 75 11.37 2.19 -2.57
CA GLU A 75 12.50 1.31 -2.22
C GLU A 75 12.07 -0.15 -2.18
N GLU A 76 10.95 -0.46 -1.52
CA GLU A 76 10.39 -1.80 -1.44
C GLU A 76 9.99 -2.34 -2.81
N LEU A 77 9.50 -1.44 -3.67
CA LEU A 77 9.17 -1.78 -5.06
C LEU A 77 10.42 -2.10 -5.88
N ALA A 78 11.50 -1.29 -5.73
CA ALA A 78 12.80 -1.53 -6.36
C ALA A 78 13.41 -2.86 -5.88
N GLU A 79 13.39 -3.12 -4.56
CA GLU A 79 13.83 -4.39 -3.97
C GLU A 79 13.07 -5.58 -4.56
N ALA A 80 11.73 -5.47 -4.63
CA ALA A 80 10.88 -6.56 -5.10
C ALA A 80 11.14 -6.95 -6.57
N VAL A 81 11.49 -5.99 -7.43
CA VAL A 81 11.82 -6.23 -8.84
C VAL A 81 13.31 -6.37 -9.12
N GLY A 82 14.17 -6.16 -8.12
CA GLY A 82 15.62 -6.32 -8.19
C GLY A 82 16.34 -5.33 -9.10
N ARG A 83 15.81 -4.11 -9.26
CA ARG A 83 16.43 -3.05 -10.06
C ARG A 83 16.06 -1.65 -9.55
N PRO A 84 16.94 -0.65 -9.77
CA PRO A 84 16.67 0.74 -9.38
C PRO A 84 15.48 1.33 -10.16
N LEU A 85 14.80 2.27 -9.52
CA LEU A 85 13.71 3.06 -10.10
C LEU A 85 14.14 4.53 -10.13
N ALA A 86 14.28 5.09 -11.33
CA ALA A 86 14.73 6.47 -11.52
C ALA A 86 13.56 7.42 -11.86
N THR A 87 12.49 6.89 -12.43
CA THR A 87 11.36 7.66 -12.93
C THR A 87 10.02 7.07 -12.45
N VAL A 88 8.97 7.87 -12.55
CA VAL A 88 7.59 7.39 -12.34
C VAL A 88 7.25 6.24 -13.29
N GLY A 89 7.79 6.25 -14.52
CA GLY A 89 7.61 5.18 -15.49
C GLY A 89 8.29 3.86 -15.08
N ASP A 90 9.45 3.93 -14.40
CA ASP A 90 10.09 2.75 -13.86
C ASP A 90 9.26 2.16 -12.70
N ALA A 91 8.73 3.01 -11.83
CA ALA A 91 7.83 2.60 -10.75
C ALA A 91 6.53 1.99 -11.30
N LEU A 92 5.95 2.55 -12.37
CA LEU A 92 4.77 1.98 -13.03
C LEU A 92 5.06 0.55 -13.53
N LYS A 93 6.16 0.34 -14.27
CA LYS A 93 6.54 -0.98 -14.78
C LYS A 93 6.76 -1.99 -13.64
N ALA A 94 7.43 -1.55 -12.57
CA ALA A 94 7.66 -2.39 -11.40
C ALA A 94 6.34 -2.79 -10.71
N ALA A 95 5.39 -1.86 -10.60
CA ALA A 95 4.06 -2.16 -10.07
C ALA A 95 3.27 -3.12 -10.97
N GLU A 96 3.37 -3.00 -12.29
CA GLU A 96 2.80 -3.95 -13.25
C GLU A 96 3.41 -5.35 -13.09
N GLU A 97 4.72 -5.45 -12.82
CA GLU A 97 5.40 -6.73 -12.52
C GLU A 97 4.89 -7.36 -11.22
N LEU A 98 4.70 -6.58 -10.15
CA LEU A 98 4.10 -7.11 -8.92
C LEU A 98 2.68 -7.64 -9.15
N ARG A 99 1.91 -6.97 -10.02
CA ARG A 99 0.61 -7.50 -10.44
C ARG A 99 0.74 -8.83 -11.18
N ALA A 100 1.68 -8.92 -12.11
CA ALA A 100 1.93 -10.17 -12.83
C ALA A 100 2.38 -11.31 -11.91
N LEU A 101 3.06 -10.98 -10.80
CA LEU A 101 3.45 -11.94 -9.75
C LEU A 101 2.29 -12.36 -8.84
N GLY A 102 1.14 -11.67 -8.88
CA GLY A 102 -0.07 -12.07 -8.16
C GLY A 102 -0.82 -10.98 -7.41
N ALA A 103 -0.29 -9.77 -7.26
CA ALA A 103 -1.05 -8.70 -6.62
C ALA A 103 -2.33 -8.37 -7.40
N GLY A 104 -3.46 -8.28 -6.74
CA GLY A 104 -4.71 -7.82 -7.35
C GLY A 104 -4.62 -6.36 -7.75
N THR A 105 -4.18 -5.52 -6.83
CA THR A 105 -3.96 -4.07 -6.97
C THR A 105 -2.63 -3.70 -6.34
N VAL A 106 -1.89 -2.78 -6.96
CA VAL A 106 -0.68 -2.18 -6.38
C VAL A 106 -0.92 -0.70 -6.14
N LEU A 107 -0.84 -0.28 -4.89
CA LEU A 107 -0.83 1.12 -4.45
C LEU A 107 0.59 1.50 -4.07
N ALA A 108 1.39 1.99 -5.01
CA ALA A 108 2.78 2.32 -4.76
C ALA A 108 2.94 3.77 -4.29
N SER A 109 3.60 3.99 -3.14
CA SER A 109 3.93 5.33 -2.67
C SER A 109 5.32 5.76 -3.17
N LEU A 110 5.41 6.98 -3.70
CA LEU A 110 6.63 7.55 -4.28
C LEU A 110 7.10 8.78 -3.48
N GLY A 111 6.92 8.75 -2.16
CA GLY A 111 7.31 9.85 -1.28
C GLY A 111 6.63 11.18 -1.66
N ALA A 112 7.43 12.24 -1.80
CA ALA A 112 6.95 13.57 -2.18
C ALA A 112 6.39 13.62 -3.61
N ASP A 113 6.73 12.66 -4.45
CA ASP A 113 6.27 12.62 -5.84
C ASP A 113 4.79 12.23 -5.98
N GLY A 114 4.23 11.53 -5.01
CA GLY A 114 2.83 11.09 -5.03
C GLY A 114 2.66 9.58 -4.93
N GLN A 115 1.63 9.05 -5.57
CA GLN A 115 1.28 7.62 -5.51
C GLN A 115 0.82 7.12 -6.88
N LEU A 116 1.15 5.86 -7.17
CA LEU A 116 0.64 5.11 -8.32
C LEU A 116 -0.39 4.09 -7.83
N LEU A 117 -1.50 4.00 -8.54
CA LEU A 117 -2.44 2.90 -8.43
C LEU A 117 -2.40 2.11 -9.74
N VAL A 118 -2.16 0.80 -9.65
CA VAL A 118 -2.12 -0.09 -10.82
C VAL A 118 -3.06 -1.25 -10.59
N GLU A 119 -4.08 -1.35 -11.45
CA GLU A 119 -5.15 -2.35 -11.42
C GLU A 119 -5.23 -3.12 -12.75
N ALA A 120 -6.13 -4.09 -12.84
CA ALA A 120 -6.29 -4.90 -14.05
C ALA A 120 -6.76 -4.07 -15.25
N ASP A 121 -7.58 -3.08 -15.01
CA ASP A 121 -8.32 -2.28 -15.98
C ASP A 121 -7.73 -0.88 -16.17
N GLY A 122 -6.64 -0.54 -15.49
CA GLY A 122 -5.98 0.74 -15.66
C GLY A 122 -4.98 1.11 -14.57
N ALA A 123 -4.37 2.27 -14.79
CA ALA A 123 -3.45 2.85 -13.82
C ALA A 123 -3.72 4.36 -13.67
N TRP A 124 -3.47 4.87 -12.47
CA TRP A 124 -3.64 6.29 -12.12
C TRP A 124 -2.45 6.78 -11.32
N PHE A 125 -2.18 8.04 -11.47
CA PHE A 125 -1.19 8.77 -10.68
C PHE A 125 -1.91 9.82 -9.83
N GLY A 126 -1.63 9.83 -8.53
CA GLY A 126 -2.18 10.78 -7.58
C GLY A 126 -1.08 11.56 -6.86
N SER A 127 -1.29 12.86 -6.67
CA SER A 127 -0.41 13.71 -5.87
C SER A 127 -1.20 14.76 -5.11
N ALA A 128 -0.61 15.31 -4.05
CA ALA A 128 -1.20 16.41 -3.30
C ALA A 128 -0.18 17.53 -3.06
N ARG A 129 -0.70 18.75 -2.91
CA ARG A 129 0.09 19.86 -2.39
C ARG A 129 0.14 19.75 -0.88
N VAL A 130 1.36 19.73 -0.32
CA VAL A 130 1.61 19.66 1.11
C VAL A 130 2.28 20.96 1.54
N ALA A 131 1.71 21.66 2.51
CA ALA A 131 2.24 22.95 2.97
C ALA A 131 3.55 22.81 3.75
N ALA A 132 3.63 21.81 4.62
CA ALA A 132 4.82 21.50 5.40
C ALA A 132 4.82 20.03 5.83
N VAL A 133 5.95 19.35 5.65
CA VAL A 133 6.15 18.00 6.18
C VAL A 133 6.66 18.12 7.62
N ARG A 134 5.95 17.52 8.57
CA ARG A 134 6.28 17.47 10.00
C ARG A 134 6.74 16.08 10.44
N SER A 135 6.18 15.03 9.84
CA SER A 135 6.54 13.64 10.13
C SER A 135 6.14 12.74 8.96
N ASN A 136 6.96 11.75 8.66
CA ASN A 136 6.60 10.69 7.69
C ASN A 136 5.99 9.45 8.38
N VAL A 137 5.98 9.42 9.72
CA VAL A 137 5.48 8.27 10.49
C VAL A 137 3.96 8.13 10.33
N GLY A 138 3.51 6.94 9.95
CA GLY A 138 2.09 6.64 9.77
C GLY A 138 1.47 7.16 8.47
N ALA A 139 2.23 7.85 7.60
CA ALA A 139 1.71 8.34 6.32
C ALA A 139 1.28 7.19 5.40
N GLY A 140 2.07 6.11 5.36
CA GLY A 140 1.76 4.89 4.62
C GLY A 140 0.50 4.22 5.12
N ASP A 141 0.38 4.05 6.45
CA ASP A 141 -0.79 3.44 7.09
C ASP A 141 -2.05 4.28 6.86
N SER A 142 -1.94 5.60 7.00
CA SER A 142 -3.06 6.53 6.75
C SER A 142 -3.50 6.48 5.29
N SER A 143 -2.55 6.43 4.35
CA SER A 143 -2.83 6.29 2.93
C SER A 143 -3.56 4.98 2.63
N LEU A 144 -3.08 3.86 3.15
CA LEU A 144 -3.74 2.57 2.98
C LEU A 144 -5.16 2.59 3.58
N ALA A 145 -5.32 3.11 4.79
CA ALA A 145 -6.62 3.22 5.42
C ALA A 145 -7.59 4.05 4.58
N GLY A 146 -7.16 5.22 4.07
CA GLY A 146 -7.96 6.06 3.18
C GLY A 146 -8.34 5.35 1.88
N PHE A 147 -7.44 4.57 1.30
CA PHE A 147 -7.69 3.75 0.13
C PHE A 147 -8.79 2.72 0.37
N LEU A 148 -8.66 1.95 1.45
CA LEU A 148 -9.59 0.87 1.79
C LEU A 148 -10.98 1.43 2.18
N LEU A 149 -11.04 2.52 2.95
CA LEU A 149 -12.29 3.21 3.31
C LEU A 149 -13.07 3.68 2.09
N ALA A 150 -12.39 4.07 1.01
CA ALA A 150 -13.02 4.48 -0.25
C ALA A 150 -13.30 3.31 -1.22
N GLY A 151 -13.26 2.07 -0.71
CA GLY A 151 -13.63 0.86 -1.46
C GLY A 151 -12.44 0.06 -2.00
N GLY A 152 -11.21 0.56 -1.89
CA GLY A 152 -9.97 -0.16 -2.22
C GLY A 152 -9.74 -0.33 -3.73
N ARG A 153 -10.33 0.54 -4.58
CA ARG A 153 -10.14 0.50 -6.03
C ARG A 153 -10.48 1.81 -6.72
N GLY A 154 -9.83 2.03 -7.87
CA GLY A 154 -10.14 3.12 -8.80
C GLY A 154 -9.65 4.49 -8.35
N ALA A 155 -9.85 5.48 -9.22
CA ALA A 155 -9.34 6.85 -9.03
C ALA A 155 -9.85 7.53 -7.76
N ALA A 156 -11.08 7.26 -7.34
CA ALA A 156 -11.64 7.84 -6.12
C ALA A 156 -10.96 7.31 -4.86
N ALA A 157 -10.63 5.99 -4.82
CA ALA A 157 -9.89 5.42 -3.71
C ALA A 157 -8.44 5.93 -3.68
N LEU A 158 -7.80 6.11 -4.84
CA LEU A 158 -6.48 6.76 -4.90
C LEU A 158 -6.54 8.20 -4.39
N ALA A 159 -7.57 8.98 -4.74
CA ALA A 159 -7.71 10.35 -4.23
C ALA A 159 -7.82 10.37 -2.69
N SER A 160 -8.59 9.44 -2.13
CA SER A 160 -8.69 9.28 -0.67
C SER A 160 -7.35 8.87 -0.04
N ALA A 161 -6.63 7.91 -0.64
CA ALA A 161 -5.29 7.51 -0.18
C ALA A 161 -4.33 8.69 -0.12
N VAL A 162 -4.28 9.47 -1.20
CA VAL A 162 -3.41 10.65 -1.31
C VAL A 162 -3.80 11.71 -0.28
N ALA A 163 -5.09 11.99 -0.10
CA ALA A 163 -5.57 12.95 0.90
C ALA A 163 -5.16 12.57 2.33
N HIS A 164 -5.34 11.29 2.70
CA HIS A 164 -4.98 10.79 4.04
C HIS A 164 -3.46 10.79 4.26
N GLY A 165 -2.67 10.34 3.28
CA GLY A 165 -1.21 10.40 3.36
C GLY A 165 -0.69 11.83 3.46
N ALA A 166 -1.23 12.76 2.65
CA ALA A 166 -0.87 14.17 2.67
C ALA A 166 -1.27 14.85 3.99
N ALA A 167 -2.40 14.50 4.59
CA ALA A 167 -2.79 15.00 5.90
C ALA A 167 -1.85 14.48 6.99
N ALA A 168 -1.54 13.17 6.98
CA ALA A 168 -0.68 12.55 7.98
C ALA A 168 0.71 13.19 8.04
N VAL A 169 1.36 13.47 6.90
CA VAL A 169 2.70 14.08 6.89
C VAL A 169 2.72 15.51 7.45
N GLN A 170 1.59 16.18 7.55
CA GLN A 170 1.47 17.53 8.12
C GLN A 170 1.20 17.52 9.63
N LEU A 171 0.96 16.36 10.23
CA LEU A 171 0.75 16.19 11.65
C LEU A 171 2.07 15.81 12.37
N PRO A 172 2.21 16.13 13.66
CA PRO A 172 3.42 15.83 14.41
C PRO A 172 3.49 14.36 14.84
N GLY A 173 4.67 13.77 14.75
CA GLY A 173 4.94 12.43 15.25
C GLY A 173 4.08 11.36 14.57
N SER A 174 3.36 10.57 15.36
CA SER A 174 2.49 9.49 14.90
C SER A 174 0.99 9.81 15.07
N VAL A 175 0.62 11.10 15.08
CA VAL A 175 -0.79 11.52 15.13
C VAL A 175 -1.46 11.14 13.81
N MET A 176 -2.53 10.37 13.90
CA MET A 176 -3.31 9.97 12.72
C MET A 176 -4.28 11.08 12.32
N PRO A 177 -4.46 11.30 11.00
CA PRO A 177 -5.40 12.31 10.52
C PRO A 177 -6.84 11.93 10.81
N THR A 178 -7.63 12.95 11.11
CA THR A 178 -9.08 12.88 11.21
C THR A 178 -9.73 13.41 9.92
N PRO A 179 -11.02 13.21 9.68
CA PRO A 179 -11.70 13.80 8.52
C PRO A 179 -11.56 15.32 8.41
N ALA A 180 -11.36 16.02 9.52
CA ALA A 180 -11.18 17.48 9.56
C ALA A 180 -9.79 17.93 9.04
N ASP A 181 -8.82 17.03 9.04
CA ASP A 181 -7.46 17.31 8.57
C ASP A 181 -7.29 17.10 7.06
N LEU A 182 -8.31 16.50 6.40
CA LEU A 182 -8.25 16.18 4.98
C LEU A 182 -8.53 17.42 4.12
N ASP A 183 -7.70 17.64 3.10
CA ASP A 183 -7.94 18.64 2.05
C ASP A 183 -8.07 17.96 0.66
N PRO A 184 -9.27 17.51 0.28
CA PRO A 184 -9.48 16.92 -1.04
C PRO A 184 -9.21 17.91 -2.18
N GLY A 185 -9.29 19.21 -1.94
CA GLY A 185 -9.00 20.25 -2.93
C GLY A 185 -7.52 20.38 -3.28
N ALA A 186 -6.63 19.88 -2.42
CA ALA A 186 -5.20 19.82 -2.67
C ALA A 186 -4.79 18.61 -3.53
N VAL A 187 -5.69 17.62 -3.73
CA VAL A 187 -5.41 16.35 -4.41
C VAL A 187 -5.68 16.46 -5.91
N THR A 188 -4.78 15.86 -6.69
CA THR A 188 -4.96 15.67 -8.12
C THR A 188 -4.78 14.19 -8.47
N VAL A 189 -5.71 13.61 -9.23
CA VAL A 189 -5.60 12.25 -9.77
C VAL A 189 -5.77 12.29 -11.28
N THR A 190 -4.93 11.56 -12.01
CA THR A 190 -4.94 11.48 -13.46
C THR A 190 -4.61 10.08 -13.96
N SER A 191 -5.24 9.66 -15.07
CA SER A 191 -4.85 8.46 -15.81
C SER A 191 -3.68 8.72 -16.79
N ARG A 192 -3.34 10.01 -17.02
CA ARG A 192 -2.16 10.39 -17.80
C ARG A 192 -0.94 10.41 -16.88
N ILE A 193 -0.29 9.26 -16.75
CA ILE A 193 0.85 9.10 -15.84
C ILE A 193 2.07 9.84 -16.39
N PRO A 194 2.77 10.66 -15.57
CA PRO A 194 3.96 11.41 -16.00
C PRO A 194 5.21 10.48 -16.00
N VAL A 195 5.26 9.54 -16.95
CA VAL A 195 6.24 8.44 -16.98
C VAL A 195 7.71 8.92 -17.05
N ASP A 196 7.96 10.06 -17.69
CA ASP A 196 9.31 10.61 -17.85
C ASP A 196 9.77 11.45 -16.64
N ARG A 197 8.88 11.66 -15.64
CA ARG A 197 9.22 12.46 -14.47
C ARG A 197 10.20 11.70 -13.58
N PRO A 198 11.41 12.28 -13.31
CA PRO A 198 12.34 11.70 -12.34
C PRO A 198 11.70 11.62 -10.96
N LEU A 199 12.04 10.58 -10.19
CA LEU A 199 11.72 10.52 -8.78
C LEU A 199 12.64 11.48 -8.01
N THR A 200 12.07 12.20 -7.03
CA THR A 200 12.82 13.13 -6.17
C THR A 200 13.86 12.37 -5.34
N GLU A 201 13.50 11.19 -4.88
CA GLU A 201 14.39 10.24 -4.20
C GLU A 201 14.39 8.95 -5.03
N PRO A 202 15.35 8.78 -5.97
CA PRO A 202 15.47 7.55 -6.75
C PRO A 202 15.72 6.35 -5.83
N ALA A 203 14.97 5.29 -6.01
CA ALA A 203 15.16 4.05 -5.26
C ALA A 203 16.31 3.22 -5.88
N PRO A 204 17.26 2.73 -5.05
CA PRO A 204 18.45 2.00 -5.47
C PRO A 204 18.15 0.63 -6.11
#